data_18550d6db4b6bb227a3e9cca0e902c89
#
_entry.id   18550d6db4b6bb227a3e9cca0e902c89
#
_cell.length_a   1.000
_cell.length_b   1.000
_cell.length_c   1.000
_cell.angle_alpha   90.00
_cell.angle_beta   90.00
_cell.angle_gamma   90.00
#
_symmetry.space_group_name_H-M   'P 1'
#
loop_
_entity.id
_entity.type
_entity.pdbx_description
1 polymer ?
#
loop_
_entity_poly.entity_id
_entity_poly.type
_entity_poly.pdbx_seq_one_letter_code
_entity_poly.pdbx_strand_id
1 'polypeptide(L)'
;MTFTEFKKILNEKFPEVTSQQMVQFEKMDTLYRDWNSKINVVSRKDIDELYRHHVLHSLGIAAYLKTQMPDVYDSLRGEGVYAAALPVKILDLGTGGGFPGIPLAVMFPGAQFTLCDSIGKKITVAREVAAGLELKNVTTVNARAESLPETFDYIVSRAVTSLDNFMPWVKGKYSEGILYLKGGDLAEEISTAMAKFKMRKGSVHSWPISSWTDDPFFETKQVIYIEC
;
A
#
# COMPACT_ATOMS: atom_id res chain seq x y z
N MET A 1 12.07 -4.37 14.46
CA MET A 1 10.74 -4.74 15.04
C MET A 1 10.51 -6.21 14.85
N THR A 2 10.24 -6.94 15.93
CA THR A 2 9.87 -8.37 15.91
C THR A 2 8.40 -8.54 15.54
N PHE A 3 8.00 -9.76 15.14
CA PHE A 3 6.58 -10.07 14.93
C PHE A 3 5.73 -9.89 16.20
N THR A 4 6.27 -10.20 17.38
CA THR A 4 5.56 -10.02 18.65
C THR A 4 5.23 -8.54 18.92
N GLU A 5 6.17 -7.64 18.67
CA GLU A 5 5.96 -6.19 18.79
C GLU A 5 4.93 -5.70 17.75
N PHE A 6 5.06 -6.13 16.49
CA PHE A 6 4.12 -5.83 15.42
C PHE A 6 2.70 -6.30 15.76
N LYS A 7 2.55 -7.55 16.23
CA LYS A 7 1.27 -8.13 16.64
C LYS A 7 0.59 -7.32 17.75
N LYS A 8 1.38 -6.81 18.72
CA LYS A 8 0.85 -5.94 19.78
C LYS A 8 0.25 -4.66 19.19
N ILE A 9 0.98 -4.00 18.29
CA ILE A 9 0.50 -2.79 17.60
C ILE A 9 -0.76 -3.11 16.78
N LEU A 10 -0.74 -4.22 16.03
CA LEU A 10 -1.85 -4.61 15.18
C LEU A 10 -3.13 -4.86 16.00
N ASN A 11 -3.03 -5.58 17.13
CA ASN A 11 -4.16 -5.83 18.03
C ASN A 11 -4.71 -4.55 18.66
N GLU A 12 -3.85 -3.58 18.94
CA GLU A 12 -4.27 -2.28 19.52
C GLU A 12 -4.95 -1.40 18.47
N LYS A 13 -4.35 -1.27 17.29
CA LYS A 13 -4.79 -0.32 16.25
C LYS A 13 -5.87 -0.89 15.33
N PHE A 14 -5.87 -2.20 15.14
CA PHE A 14 -6.79 -2.94 14.26
C PHE A 14 -7.32 -4.19 14.98
N PRO A 15 -8.12 -4.02 16.06
CA PRO A 15 -8.64 -5.16 16.85
C PRO A 15 -9.54 -6.09 16.02
N GLU A 16 -10.03 -5.64 14.88
CA GLU A 16 -10.84 -6.40 13.93
C GLU A 16 -10.05 -7.38 13.05
N VAL A 17 -8.72 -7.37 13.12
CA VAL A 17 -7.88 -8.31 12.36
C VAL A 17 -8.15 -9.75 12.82
N THR A 18 -8.48 -10.61 11.86
CA THR A 18 -8.82 -12.01 12.12
C THR A 18 -7.57 -12.86 12.44
N SER A 19 -7.80 -14.03 13.06
CA SER A 19 -6.71 -14.99 13.31
C SER A 19 -6.02 -15.44 12.01
N GLN A 20 -6.76 -15.58 10.91
CA GLN A 20 -6.19 -15.93 9.61
C GLN A 20 -5.27 -14.84 9.09
N GLN A 21 -5.67 -13.58 9.14
CA GLN A 21 -4.84 -12.44 8.75
C GLN A 21 -3.58 -12.35 9.62
N MET A 22 -3.71 -12.61 10.93
CA MET A 22 -2.56 -12.64 11.84
C MET A 22 -1.53 -13.71 11.45
N VAL A 23 -1.98 -14.91 11.08
CA VAL A 23 -1.12 -15.98 10.56
C VAL A 23 -0.47 -15.58 9.23
N GLN A 24 -1.20 -14.89 8.35
CA GLN A 24 -0.64 -14.39 7.10
C GLN A 24 0.45 -13.34 7.34
N PHE A 25 0.24 -12.39 8.26
CA PHE A 25 1.27 -11.43 8.64
C PHE A 25 2.51 -12.12 9.25
N GLU A 26 2.33 -13.14 10.08
CA GLU A 26 3.47 -13.89 10.67
C GLU A 26 4.30 -14.61 9.59
N LYS A 27 3.65 -15.25 8.63
CA LYS A 27 4.30 -15.93 7.51
C LYS A 27 5.14 -15.01 6.62
N MET A 28 4.85 -13.70 6.59
CA MET A 28 5.58 -12.76 5.72
C MET A 28 7.08 -12.78 5.98
N ASP A 29 7.54 -12.83 7.23
CA ASP A 29 8.98 -12.79 7.53
C ASP A 29 9.72 -13.95 6.87
N THR A 30 9.23 -15.16 7.04
CA THR A 30 9.84 -16.36 6.45
C THR A 30 9.82 -16.31 4.93
N LEU A 31 8.69 -15.92 4.32
CA LEU A 31 8.55 -15.85 2.87
C LEU A 31 9.47 -14.78 2.27
N TYR A 32 9.50 -13.58 2.85
CA TYR A 32 10.36 -12.51 2.33
C TYR A 32 11.84 -12.81 2.54
N ARG A 33 12.26 -13.42 3.65
CA ARG A 33 13.65 -13.83 3.86
C ARG A 33 14.09 -14.88 2.84
N ASP A 34 13.26 -15.89 2.59
CA ASP A 34 13.54 -16.94 1.60
C ASP A 34 13.68 -16.34 0.20
N TRP A 35 12.71 -15.54 -0.23
CA TRP A 35 12.75 -14.92 -1.55
C TRP A 35 13.83 -13.86 -1.70
N ASN A 36 14.10 -13.06 -0.65
CA ASN A 36 15.13 -12.03 -0.68
C ASN A 36 16.55 -12.63 -0.75
N SER A 37 16.74 -13.86 -0.29
CA SER A 37 18.00 -14.60 -0.49
C SER A 37 18.28 -14.92 -1.95
N LYS A 38 17.23 -15.04 -2.78
CA LYS A 38 17.29 -15.38 -4.21
C LYS A 38 17.22 -14.12 -5.09
N ILE A 39 16.34 -13.19 -4.74
CA ILE A 39 16.08 -11.96 -5.49
C ILE A 39 15.96 -10.81 -4.48
N ASN A 40 16.92 -9.88 -4.51
CA ASN A 40 16.98 -8.76 -3.59
C ASN A 40 15.86 -7.74 -3.88
N VAL A 41 14.76 -7.81 -3.16
CA VAL A 41 13.61 -6.87 -3.24
C VAL A 41 13.53 -5.94 -2.03
N VAL A 42 14.12 -6.35 -0.91
CA VAL A 42 14.32 -5.56 0.30
C VAL A 42 15.82 -5.51 0.56
N SER A 43 16.37 -4.34 0.90
CA SER A 43 17.81 -4.26 1.16
C SER A 43 18.21 -5.22 2.29
N ARG A 44 19.47 -5.71 2.24
CA ARG A 44 19.96 -6.65 3.26
C ARG A 44 19.92 -6.08 4.68
N LYS A 45 19.98 -4.75 4.81
CA LYS A 45 19.87 -4.06 6.11
C LYS A 45 18.43 -3.90 6.56
N ASP A 46 17.48 -3.80 5.62
CA ASP A 46 16.07 -3.58 5.91
C ASP A 46 15.28 -4.86 6.16
N ILE A 47 15.80 -6.04 5.77
CA ILE A 47 15.07 -7.29 5.95
C ILE A 47 14.82 -7.59 7.44
N ASP A 48 15.72 -7.18 8.33
CA ASP A 48 15.55 -7.33 9.78
C ASP A 48 14.51 -6.34 10.36
N GLU A 49 14.20 -5.30 9.61
CA GLU A 49 13.16 -4.32 9.92
C GLU A 49 11.91 -4.49 9.05
N LEU A 50 11.67 -5.69 8.49
CA LEU A 50 10.56 -5.98 7.59
C LEU A 50 9.23 -5.48 8.14
N TYR A 51 8.92 -5.81 9.40
CA TYR A 51 7.65 -5.41 10.01
C TYR A 51 7.51 -3.92 10.20
N ARG A 52 8.57 -3.21 10.57
CA ARG A 52 8.53 -1.75 10.77
C ARG A 52 8.54 -1.00 9.44
N HIS A 53 9.59 -1.25 8.63
CA HIS A 53 9.88 -0.44 7.44
C HIS A 53 9.00 -0.78 6.25
N HIS A 54 8.43 -1.98 6.22
CA HIS A 54 7.64 -2.42 5.07
C HIS A 54 6.20 -2.75 5.42
N VAL A 55 5.93 -3.65 6.36
CA VAL A 55 4.56 -4.08 6.67
C VAL A 55 3.80 -2.95 7.37
N LEU A 56 4.28 -2.46 8.51
CA LEU A 56 3.60 -1.41 9.28
C LEU A 56 3.52 -0.09 8.49
N HIS A 57 4.58 0.25 7.73
CA HIS A 57 4.54 1.40 6.83
C HIS A 57 3.43 1.27 5.79
N SER A 58 3.24 0.09 5.19
CA SER A 58 2.13 -0.16 4.25
C SER A 58 0.77 0.01 4.93
N LEU A 59 0.64 -0.46 6.17
CA LEU A 59 -0.58 -0.30 6.97
C LEU A 59 -0.88 1.15 7.40
N GLY A 60 0.06 2.08 7.20
CA GLY A 60 -0.23 3.52 7.30
C GLY A 60 -1.38 3.95 6.38
N ILE A 61 -1.53 3.32 5.20
CA ILE A 61 -2.69 3.55 4.32
C ILE A 61 -3.97 3.02 4.99
N ALA A 62 -3.94 1.83 5.59
CA ALA A 62 -5.10 1.29 6.30
C ALA A 62 -5.50 2.17 7.50
N ALA A 63 -4.52 2.71 8.23
CA ALA A 63 -4.76 3.65 9.32
C ALA A 63 -5.39 4.96 8.84
N TYR A 64 -4.90 5.51 7.73
CA TYR A 64 -5.50 6.67 7.08
C TYR A 64 -6.96 6.40 6.71
N LEU A 65 -7.23 5.31 6.00
CA LEU A 65 -8.59 4.94 5.59
C LEU A 65 -9.51 4.76 6.80
N LYS A 66 -9.06 4.06 7.84
CA LYS A 66 -9.84 3.84 9.07
C LYS A 66 -10.22 5.15 9.75
N THR A 67 -9.34 6.15 9.74
CA THR A 67 -9.53 7.42 10.46
C THR A 67 -10.19 8.51 9.64
N GLN A 68 -9.91 8.59 8.34
CA GLN A 68 -10.36 9.66 7.46
C GLN A 68 -11.47 9.24 6.49
N MET A 69 -11.58 7.94 6.17
CA MET A 69 -12.51 7.39 5.19
C MET A 69 -13.11 6.05 5.69
N PRO A 70 -13.80 6.03 6.86
CA PRO A 70 -14.23 4.79 7.50
C PRO A 70 -15.16 3.93 6.63
N ASP A 71 -16.05 4.53 5.85
CA ASP A 71 -16.94 3.79 4.93
C ASP A 71 -16.15 3.03 3.85
N VAL A 72 -15.08 3.65 3.33
CA VAL A 72 -14.17 3.01 2.38
C VAL A 72 -13.40 1.88 3.08
N TYR A 73 -12.89 2.13 4.29
CA TYR A 73 -12.19 1.13 5.08
C TYR A 73 -13.05 -0.14 5.29
N ASP A 74 -14.30 0.02 5.71
CA ASP A 74 -15.24 -1.09 5.93
C ASP A 74 -15.58 -1.82 4.63
N SER A 75 -15.80 -1.07 3.54
CA SER A 75 -16.03 -1.65 2.21
C SER A 75 -14.88 -2.52 1.73
N LEU A 76 -13.62 -2.05 1.91
CA LEU A 76 -12.42 -2.80 1.52
C LEU A 76 -12.23 -4.07 2.36
N ARG A 77 -12.71 -4.09 3.59
CA ARG A 77 -12.75 -5.28 4.44
C ARG A 77 -13.82 -6.29 4.02
N GLY A 78 -14.77 -5.91 3.18
CA GLY A 78 -15.94 -6.70 2.83
C GLY A 78 -17.04 -6.59 3.86
N GLU A 79 -17.11 -5.51 4.61
CA GLU A 79 -18.07 -5.22 5.67
C GLU A 79 -18.93 -4.00 5.29
N GLY A 80 -19.98 -3.74 6.09
CA GLY A 80 -20.86 -2.61 5.88
C GLY A 80 -21.88 -2.79 4.74
N VAL A 81 -22.57 -1.69 4.42
CA VAL A 81 -23.68 -1.68 3.44
C VAL A 81 -23.22 -1.92 1.99
N TYR A 82 -21.95 -1.76 1.71
CA TYR A 82 -21.33 -1.93 0.39
C TYR A 82 -20.69 -3.31 0.19
N ALA A 83 -20.74 -4.20 1.18
CA ALA A 83 -20.13 -5.54 1.09
C ALA A 83 -20.69 -6.42 -0.06
N ALA A 84 -21.89 -6.13 -0.53
CA ALA A 84 -22.52 -6.82 -1.66
C ALA A 84 -22.25 -6.17 -3.03
N ALA A 85 -21.59 -5.02 -3.07
CA ALA A 85 -21.19 -4.36 -4.31
C ALA A 85 -20.03 -5.12 -4.99
N LEU A 86 -19.71 -4.73 -6.24
CA LEU A 86 -18.52 -5.24 -6.91
C LEU A 86 -17.27 -4.90 -6.08
N PRO A 87 -16.29 -5.83 -6.01
CA PRO A 87 -15.07 -5.58 -5.25
C PRO A 87 -14.36 -4.32 -5.74
N VAL A 88 -13.93 -3.48 -4.79
CA VAL A 88 -13.12 -2.29 -5.08
C VAL A 88 -11.79 -2.73 -5.68
N LYS A 89 -11.42 -2.15 -6.82
CA LYS A 89 -10.19 -2.46 -7.55
C LYS A 89 -9.08 -1.50 -7.18
N ILE A 90 -7.96 -2.04 -6.71
CA ILE A 90 -6.80 -1.27 -6.26
C ILE A 90 -5.58 -1.66 -7.10
N LEU A 91 -4.94 -0.66 -7.72
CA LEU A 91 -3.65 -0.82 -8.36
C LEU A 91 -2.53 -0.47 -7.38
N ASP A 92 -1.62 -1.40 -7.09
CA ASP A 92 -0.33 -1.08 -6.46
C ASP A 92 0.70 -0.85 -7.56
N LEU A 93 1.02 0.41 -7.79
CA LEU A 93 1.90 0.84 -8.87
C LEU A 93 3.34 0.98 -8.36
N GLY A 94 4.25 0.25 -9.02
CA GLY A 94 5.65 0.16 -8.59
C GLY A 94 5.78 -0.68 -7.32
N THR A 95 5.00 -1.76 -7.25
CA THR A 95 4.87 -2.63 -6.07
C THR A 95 6.19 -3.20 -5.56
N GLY A 96 7.21 -3.27 -6.41
CA GLY A 96 8.47 -3.91 -6.05
C GLY A 96 8.26 -5.36 -5.64
N GLY A 97 8.71 -5.72 -4.46
CA GLY A 97 8.48 -7.04 -3.87
C GLY A 97 7.07 -7.25 -3.29
N GLY A 98 6.12 -6.34 -3.54
CA GLY A 98 4.74 -6.45 -3.05
C GLY A 98 4.36 -5.42 -1.97
N PHE A 99 5.06 -4.28 -1.91
CA PHE A 99 4.77 -3.22 -0.93
C PHE A 99 4.32 -1.92 -1.60
N PRO A 100 3.17 -1.35 -1.21
CA PRO A 100 2.34 -1.69 -0.05
C PRO A 100 1.28 -2.78 -0.30
N GLY A 101 1.12 -3.29 -1.52
CA GLY A 101 -0.02 -4.10 -1.95
C GLY A 101 -0.26 -5.39 -1.16
N ILE A 102 0.77 -6.19 -0.85
CA ILE A 102 0.59 -7.46 -0.12
C ILE A 102 0.08 -7.24 1.32
N PRO A 103 0.69 -6.37 2.16
CA PRO A 103 0.13 -6.08 3.47
C PRO A 103 -1.31 -5.53 3.42
N LEU A 104 -1.62 -4.69 2.42
CA LEU A 104 -2.97 -4.17 2.22
C LEU A 104 -3.94 -5.25 1.75
N ALA A 105 -3.52 -6.18 0.90
CA ALA A 105 -4.36 -7.29 0.46
C ALA A 105 -4.70 -8.27 1.59
N VAL A 106 -3.79 -8.45 2.56
CA VAL A 106 -4.09 -9.18 3.80
C VAL A 106 -5.10 -8.41 4.63
N MET A 107 -4.94 -7.09 4.78
CA MET A 107 -5.84 -6.26 5.58
C MET A 107 -7.24 -6.15 4.98
N PHE A 108 -7.35 -6.13 3.65
CA PHE A 108 -8.55 -5.82 2.89
C PHE A 108 -9.01 -6.97 1.98
N PRO A 109 -9.56 -8.06 2.54
CA PRO A 109 -9.98 -9.22 1.75
C PRO A 109 -11.16 -8.94 0.81
N GLY A 110 -11.94 -7.87 1.03
CA GLY A 110 -13.05 -7.45 0.17
C GLY A 110 -12.62 -6.66 -1.08
N ALA A 111 -11.34 -6.27 -1.18
CA ALA A 111 -10.80 -5.57 -2.34
C ALA A 111 -10.02 -6.50 -3.28
N GLN A 112 -9.90 -6.11 -4.56
CA GLN A 112 -9.07 -6.79 -5.57
C GLN A 112 -7.82 -5.96 -5.85
N PHE A 113 -6.65 -6.55 -5.64
CA PHE A 113 -5.36 -5.89 -5.83
C PHE A 113 -4.69 -6.34 -7.12
N THR A 114 -4.27 -5.37 -7.94
CA THR A 114 -3.36 -5.59 -9.07
C THR A 114 -2.00 -5.01 -8.71
N LEU A 115 -1.00 -5.89 -8.50
CA LEU A 115 0.37 -5.49 -8.19
C LEU A 115 1.16 -5.35 -9.49
N CYS A 116 1.61 -4.14 -9.81
CA CYS A 116 2.27 -3.82 -11.06
C CYS A 116 3.69 -3.28 -10.84
N ASP A 117 4.66 -3.86 -11.52
CA ASP A 117 6.04 -3.35 -11.61
C ASP A 117 6.63 -3.70 -12.99
N SER A 118 7.47 -2.82 -13.52
CA SER A 118 8.16 -3.06 -14.80
C SER A 118 9.32 -4.05 -14.69
N ILE A 119 9.76 -4.38 -13.48
CA ILE A 119 10.88 -5.29 -13.22
C ILE A 119 10.35 -6.69 -12.91
N GLY A 120 10.42 -7.59 -13.90
CA GLY A 120 9.86 -8.95 -13.81
C GLY A 120 10.35 -9.75 -12.60
N LYS A 121 11.62 -9.63 -12.21
CA LYS A 121 12.16 -10.31 -11.01
C LYS A 121 11.43 -9.92 -9.72
N LYS A 122 11.05 -8.64 -9.59
CA LYS A 122 10.30 -8.15 -8.43
C LYS A 122 8.87 -8.71 -8.43
N ILE A 123 8.21 -8.71 -9.59
CA ILE A 123 6.88 -9.30 -9.75
C ILE A 123 6.88 -10.80 -9.43
N THR A 124 7.95 -11.52 -9.78
CA THR A 124 8.09 -12.92 -9.38
C THR A 124 8.01 -13.06 -7.85
N VAL A 125 8.74 -12.24 -7.10
CA VAL A 125 8.70 -12.28 -5.62
C VAL A 125 7.30 -11.93 -5.11
N ALA A 126 6.70 -10.85 -5.60
CA ALA A 126 5.35 -10.44 -5.17
C ALA A 126 4.32 -11.57 -5.41
N ARG A 127 4.38 -12.23 -6.58
CA ARG A 127 3.50 -13.35 -6.92
C ARG A 127 3.69 -14.55 -5.98
N GLU A 128 4.93 -14.94 -5.74
CA GLU A 128 5.25 -16.12 -4.92
C GLU A 128 4.92 -15.87 -3.44
N VAL A 129 5.16 -14.65 -2.93
CA VAL A 129 4.75 -14.27 -1.58
C VAL A 129 3.22 -14.27 -1.46
N ALA A 130 2.50 -13.67 -2.41
CA ALA A 130 1.04 -13.69 -2.43
C ALA A 130 0.48 -15.13 -2.46
N ALA A 131 1.08 -16.02 -3.27
CA ALA A 131 0.73 -17.44 -3.32
C ALA A 131 1.03 -18.16 -1.99
N GLY A 132 2.19 -17.92 -1.38
CA GLY A 132 2.57 -18.50 -0.08
C GLY A 132 1.67 -18.05 1.07
N LEU A 133 1.09 -16.84 0.97
CA LEU A 133 0.09 -16.32 1.90
C LEU A 133 -1.35 -16.73 1.55
N GLU A 134 -1.55 -17.47 0.46
CA GLU A 134 -2.85 -17.94 -0.04
C GLU A 134 -3.83 -16.79 -0.34
N LEU A 135 -3.31 -15.63 -0.76
CA LEU A 135 -4.13 -14.46 -1.12
C LEU A 135 -4.89 -14.73 -2.44
N LYS A 136 -6.22 -14.70 -2.38
CA LYS A 136 -7.10 -14.91 -3.54
C LYS A 136 -7.48 -13.61 -4.24
N ASN A 137 -7.22 -12.49 -3.59
CA ASN A 137 -7.56 -11.15 -4.02
C ASN A 137 -6.37 -10.39 -4.63
N VAL A 138 -5.31 -11.10 -5.05
CA VAL A 138 -4.10 -10.52 -5.64
C VAL A 138 -3.86 -11.05 -7.04
N THR A 139 -3.67 -10.14 -7.99
CA THR A 139 -3.16 -10.41 -9.34
C THR A 139 -1.84 -9.65 -9.52
N THR A 140 -0.87 -10.25 -10.19
CA THR A 140 0.43 -9.61 -10.45
C THR A 140 0.64 -9.37 -11.95
N VAL A 141 1.13 -8.18 -12.31
CA VAL A 141 1.34 -7.78 -13.71
C VAL A 141 2.74 -7.21 -13.90
N ASN A 142 3.51 -7.80 -14.81
CA ASN A 142 4.80 -7.25 -15.20
C ASN A 142 4.60 -6.29 -16.39
N ALA A 143 4.40 -5.02 -16.09
CA ALA A 143 4.12 -3.99 -17.10
C ALA A 143 4.54 -2.61 -16.61
N ARG A 144 4.55 -1.64 -17.50
CA ARG A 144 4.53 -0.22 -17.15
C ARG A 144 3.09 0.22 -16.94
N ALA A 145 2.87 1.19 -16.05
CA ALA A 145 1.53 1.67 -15.71
C ALA A 145 0.75 2.15 -16.94
N GLU A 146 1.43 2.84 -17.83
CA GLU A 146 0.81 3.44 -19.01
C GLU A 146 0.22 2.39 -19.96
N SER A 147 0.75 1.17 -19.93
CA SER A 147 0.30 0.06 -20.80
C SER A 147 -0.86 -0.76 -20.22
N LEU A 148 -1.27 -0.51 -18.97
CA LEU A 148 -2.42 -1.19 -18.38
C LEU A 148 -3.71 -0.68 -19.06
N PRO A 149 -4.56 -1.57 -19.60
CA PRO A 149 -5.81 -1.16 -20.25
C PRO A 149 -6.93 -0.85 -19.24
N GLU A 150 -6.84 -1.39 -18.02
CA GLU A 150 -7.88 -1.27 -17.00
C GLU A 150 -7.84 0.09 -16.29
N THR A 151 -8.98 0.45 -15.71
CA THR A 151 -9.14 1.49 -14.69
C THR A 151 -9.39 0.85 -13.33
N PHE A 152 -8.98 1.56 -12.28
CA PHE A 152 -9.07 1.13 -10.88
C PHE A 152 -9.87 2.16 -10.08
N ASP A 153 -10.40 1.76 -8.95
CA ASP A 153 -11.03 2.72 -8.05
C ASP A 153 -9.96 3.53 -7.33
N TYR A 154 -8.96 2.85 -6.79
CA TYR A 154 -7.82 3.49 -6.13
C TYR A 154 -6.48 3.05 -6.70
N ILE A 155 -5.49 3.93 -6.57
CA ILE A 155 -4.09 3.59 -6.78
C ILE A 155 -3.37 3.74 -5.44
N VAL A 156 -2.60 2.74 -5.07
CA VAL A 156 -1.63 2.81 -3.96
C VAL A 156 -0.21 2.77 -4.52
N SER A 157 0.72 3.44 -3.86
CA SER A 157 2.13 3.40 -4.25
C SER A 157 3.03 3.78 -3.09
N ARG A 158 4.32 3.43 -3.19
CA ARG A 158 5.32 3.78 -2.19
C ARG A 158 6.65 4.15 -2.83
N ALA A 159 7.10 5.39 -2.59
CA ALA A 159 8.45 5.88 -2.88
C ALA A 159 9.00 5.57 -4.29
N VAL A 160 8.14 5.57 -5.31
CA VAL A 160 8.54 5.25 -6.70
C VAL A 160 9.25 6.44 -7.34
N THR A 161 8.64 7.63 -7.25
CA THR A 161 9.17 8.87 -7.86
C THR A 161 8.51 10.11 -7.22
N SER A 162 8.86 11.30 -7.69
CA SER A 162 8.16 12.53 -7.35
C SER A 162 6.74 12.56 -7.94
N LEU A 163 5.83 13.35 -7.33
CA LEU A 163 4.44 13.46 -7.79
C LEU A 163 4.34 13.97 -9.24
N ASP A 164 5.19 14.90 -9.63
CA ASP A 164 5.17 15.46 -10.97
C ASP A 164 5.58 14.46 -12.08
N ASN A 165 6.34 13.42 -11.73
CA ASN A 165 6.65 12.30 -12.61
C ASN A 165 5.62 11.15 -12.49
N PHE A 166 4.98 11.01 -11.34
CA PHE A 166 4.00 9.95 -11.07
C PHE A 166 2.65 10.22 -11.76
N MET A 167 2.16 11.47 -11.68
CA MET A 167 0.83 11.84 -12.18
C MET A 167 0.61 11.51 -13.67
N PRO A 168 1.59 11.70 -14.59
CA PRO A 168 1.43 11.28 -15.98
C PRO A 168 1.17 9.77 -16.16
N TRP A 169 1.75 8.93 -15.30
CA TRP A 169 1.59 7.47 -15.40
C TRP A 169 0.19 7.00 -15.02
N VAL A 170 -0.47 7.74 -14.12
CA VAL A 170 -1.76 7.35 -13.56
C VAL A 170 -2.95 8.09 -14.14
N LYS A 171 -2.69 9.01 -15.08
CA LYS A 171 -3.74 9.83 -15.71
C LYS A 171 -4.82 8.96 -16.37
N GLY A 172 -6.07 9.14 -15.94
CA GLY A 172 -7.22 8.40 -16.46
C GLY A 172 -7.27 6.92 -16.04
N LYS A 173 -6.50 6.52 -15.02
CA LYS A 173 -6.44 5.12 -14.56
C LYS A 173 -7.13 4.87 -13.22
N TYR A 174 -7.68 5.89 -12.59
CA TYR A 174 -8.41 5.77 -11.32
C TYR A 174 -9.66 6.64 -11.33
N SER A 175 -10.65 6.27 -10.50
CA SER A 175 -11.93 6.97 -10.39
C SER A 175 -12.13 7.66 -9.04
N GLU A 176 -11.52 7.18 -7.96
CA GLU A 176 -11.74 7.68 -6.61
C GLU A 176 -10.51 8.46 -6.08
N GLY A 177 -9.33 7.85 -6.11
CA GLY A 177 -8.15 8.56 -5.61
C GLY A 177 -6.86 7.77 -5.60
N ILE A 178 -5.80 8.45 -5.16
CA ILE A 178 -4.46 7.89 -5.01
C ILE A 178 -4.04 8.00 -3.54
N LEU A 179 -3.52 6.91 -2.97
CA LEU A 179 -2.94 6.85 -1.64
C LEU A 179 -1.44 6.58 -1.77
N TYR A 180 -0.61 7.59 -1.59
CA TYR A 180 0.81 7.51 -1.85
C TYR A 180 1.62 7.64 -0.55
N LEU A 181 2.41 6.60 -0.22
CA LEU A 181 3.33 6.62 0.92
C LEU A 181 4.63 7.34 0.53
N LYS A 182 4.90 8.43 1.22
CA LYS A 182 6.10 9.26 1.02
C LYS A 182 6.75 9.63 2.36
N GLY A 183 7.93 10.21 2.29
CA GLY A 183 8.63 10.72 3.47
C GLY A 183 9.36 12.01 3.17
N GLY A 184 9.67 12.77 4.23
CA GLY A 184 10.34 14.07 4.16
C GLY A 184 9.37 15.25 4.08
N ASP A 185 9.91 16.43 3.81
CA ASP A 185 9.11 17.63 3.55
C ASP A 185 8.60 17.57 2.10
N LEU A 186 7.29 17.55 1.94
CA LEU A 186 6.61 17.38 0.66
C LEU A 186 5.89 18.65 0.20
N ALA A 187 5.98 19.75 0.94
CA ALA A 187 5.23 20.97 0.65
C ALA A 187 5.51 21.52 -0.76
N GLU A 188 6.79 21.61 -1.13
CA GLU A 188 7.21 22.08 -2.46
C GLU A 188 6.80 21.09 -3.56
N GLU A 189 6.99 19.79 -3.33
CA GLU A 189 6.62 18.73 -4.29
C GLU A 189 5.11 18.74 -4.59
N ILE A 190 4.27 18.82 -3.54
CA ILE A 190 2.83 18.90 -3.66
C ILE A 190 2.40 20.18 -4.40
N SER A 191 2.96 21.33 -4.01
CA SER A 191 2.65 22.60 -4.62
C SER A 191 2.99 22.60 -6.12
N THR A 192 4.15 22.08 -6.47
CA THR A 192 4.63 21.95 -7.87
C THR A 192 3.69 21.04 -8.68
N ALA A 193 3.33 19.88 -8.16
CA ALA A 193 2.42 18.95 -8.83
C ALA A 193 1.03 19.56 -8.99
N MET A 194 0.48 20.19 -7.96
CA MET A 194 -0.82 20.85 -8.02
C MET A 194 -0.86 21.94 -9.10
N ALA A 195 0.16 22.78 -9.19
CA ALA A 195 0.26 23.83 -10.20
C ALA A 195 0.39 23.24 -11.62
N LYS A 196 1.29 22.26 -11.81
CA LYS A 196 1.57 21.64 -13.10
C LYS A 196 0.36 20.91 -13.69
N PHE A 197 -0.40 20.21 -12.87
CA PHE A 197 -1.56 19.40 -13.30
C PHE A 197 -2.89 20.11 -13.09
N LYS A 198 -2.89 21.36 -12.65
CA LYS A 198 -4.09 22.17 -12.41
C LYS A 198 -5.08 21.45 -11.47
N MET A 199 -4.54 20.83 -10.43
CA MET A 199 -5.36 20.11 -9.46
C MET A 199 -6.24 21.08 -8.68
N ARG A 200 -7.45 20.64 -8.33
CA ARG A 200 -8.40 21.44 -7.54
C ARG A 200 -7.77 21.79 -6.18
N LYS A 201 -7.96 23.03 -5.74
CA LYS A 201 -7.55 23.42 -4.38
C LYS A 201 -8.26 22.55 -3.34
N GLY A 202 -7.49 21.95 -2.45
CA GLY A 202 -7.99 21.06 -1.40
C GLY A 202 -8.19 19.61 -1.84
N SER A 203 -7.76 19.20 -3.05
CA SER A 203 -7.83 17.79 -3.49
C SER A 203 -6.60 16.96 -3.12
N VAL A 204 -5.61 17.54 -2.47
CA VAL A 204 -4.42 16.85 -2.00
C VAL A 204 -4.33 17.00 -0.49
N HIS A 205 -4.32 15.86 0.21
CA HIS A 205 -4.29 15.80 1.66
C HIS A 205 -3.01 15.10 2.11
N SER A 206 -2.30 15.69 3.05
CA SER A 206 -1.15 15.09 3.70
C SER A 206 -1.53 14.65 5.10
N TRP A 207 -1.32 13.38 5.41
CA TRP A 207 -1.59 12.81 6.72
C TRP A 207 -0.31 12.19 7.30
N PRO A 208 0.24 12.76 8.40
CA PRO A 208 1.46 12.24 9.02
C PRO A 208 1.16 10.92 9.73
N ILE A 209 1.95 9.88 9.42
CA ILE A 209 1.80 8.57 10.06
C ILE A 209 2.13 8.64 11.55
N SER A 210 2.95 9.60 11.99
CA SER A 210 3.22 9.88 13.40
C SER A 210 1.98 10.30 14.21
N SER A 211 0.88 10.69 13.57
CA SER A 211 -0.39 10.91 14.26
C SER A 211 -1.07 9.61 14.71
N TRP A 212 -0.63 8.49 14.19
CA TRP A 212 -1.18 7.16 14.45
C TRP A 212 -0.26 6.27 15.31
N THR A 213 1.07 6.47 15.24
CA THR A 213 2.07 5.69 15.98
C THR A 213 3.22 6.57 16.47
N ASP A 214 3.69 6.30 17.68
CA ASP A 214 4.82 7.03 18.29
C ASP A 214 6.19 6.47 17.88
N ASP A 215 6.26 5.50 16.95
CA ASP A 215 7.53 4.93 16.49
C ASP A 215 8.32 6.00 15.70
N PRO A 216 9.56 6.34 16.11
CA PRO A 216 10.34 7.42 15.50
C PRO A 216 10.61 7.23 14.00
N PHE A 217 10.56 6.01 13.48
CA PHE A 217 10.69 5.76 12.05
C PHE A 217 9.63 6.50 11.22
N PHE A 218 8.46 6.78 11.81
CA PHE A 218 7.34 7.41 11.11
C PHE A 218 7.25 8.93 11.28
N GLU A 219 8.17 9.57 12.00
CA GLU A 219 8.15 11.04 12.21
C GLU A 219 8.05 11.84 10.90
N THR A 220 8.74 11.38 9.85
CA THR A 220 8.76 12.06 8.54
C THR A 220 7.91 11.33 7.49
N LYS A 221 7.19 10.27 7.86
CA LYS A 221 6.39 9.48 6.90
C LYS A 221 4.96 9.98 6.84
N GLN A 222 4.42 10.00 5.62
CA GLN A 222 3.09 10.54 5.36
C GLN A 222 2.34 9.68 4.35
N VAL A 223 1.02 9.64 4.49
CA VAL A 223 0.11 9.24 3.43
C VAL A 223 -0.34 10.50 2.70
N ILE A 224 -0.09 10.58 1.41
CA ILE A 224 -0.63 11.62 0.54
C ILE A 224 -1.86 11.04 -0.15
N TYR A 225 -3.02 11.60 0.14
CA TYR A 225 -4.24 11.28 -0.57
C TYR A 225 -4.53 12.34 -1.63
N ILE A 226 -4.74 11.91 -2.87
CA ILE A 226 -5.08 12.77 -4.01
C ILE A 226 -6.45 12.32 -4.50
N GLU A 227 -7.43 13.21 -4.39
CA GLU A 227 -8.78 12.99 -4.91
C GLU A 227 -8.78 12.99 -6.46
N CYS A 228 -9.74 12.27 -7.04
CA CYS A 228 -9.97 12.32 -8.48
C CYS A 228 -10.58 13.66 -8.92
#